data_3bb629a574baa5ca0db5cc164d2af4d9
#
_entry.id   3bb629a574baa5ca0db5cc164d2af4d9
#
_cell.length_a   1.000
_cell.length_b   1.000
_cell.length_c   1.000
_cell.angle_alpha   90.00
_cell.angle_beta   90.00
_cell.angle_gamma   90.00
#
_symmetry.space_group_name_H-M   'P 1'
#
loop_
_entity.id
_entity.type
_entity.pdbx_description
1 polymer ?
#
loop_
_entity_poly.entity_id
_entity_poly.type
_entity_poly.pdbx_seq_one_letter_code
_entity_poly.pdbx_strand_id
1 'polypeptide(L)'
;SRSAKSLPLCQDLPFEILAQKMFAGMNSSSLLAIPFFILAGNIMSRSITGKLIGISNAFIGWIKGSLALVTVVASALFGAISGSGVATVSAVGGTTIPAMKEEKYPAHFAAAIASMASILGPIIPPSITLIVYGSITGVSVSKLFLGSVIPGVLLALVLAGYALFYGKKHDLPAHKRRSPKEIACTVKDGIWALLMPVIILGGIFGGIFSPTESAAVAVIYALLISFFVYKDMSFKDLGSVLIDSSIST
;
A
#
# COMPACT_ATOMS: atom_id res chain seq x y z
N SER A 1 -27.88 -37.36 37.08
CA SER A 1 -27.73 -35.92 37.18
C SER A 1 -26.22 -35.58 37.02
N ARG A 2 -25.82 -35.28 35.79
CA ARG A 2 -24.47 -34.71 35.50
C ARG A 2 -24.63 -33.21 35.53
N SER A 3 -24.15 -32.61 36.63
CA SER A 3 -24.02 -31.17 36.75
C SER A 3 -23.13 -30.65 35.64
N ALA A 4 -23.69 -29.79 34.80
CA ALA A 4 -22.95 -28.97 33.88
C ALA A 4 -21.94 -28.15 34.70
N LYS A 5 -20.66 -28.49 34.63
CA LYS A 5 -19.58 -27.62 35.10
C LYS A 5 -19.60 -26.40 34.20
N SER A 6 -20.20 -25.32 34.69
CA SER A 6 -20.05 -23.99 34.13
C SER A 6 -18.56 -23.71 33.97
N LEU A 7 -18.13 -23.44 32.74
CA LEU A 7 -16.77 -22.95 32.48
C LEU A 7 -16.51 -21.74 33.38
N PRO A 8 -15.40 -21.69 34.10
CA PRO A 8 -15.03 -20.51 34.88
C PRO A 8 -14.49 -19.43 33.93
N LEU A 9 -15.37 -18.81 33.17
CA LEU A 9 -14.99 -17.72 32.24
C LEU A 9 -14.98 -16.33 32.91
N CYS A 10 -15.30 -16.26 34.19
CA CYS A 10 -15.34 -15.00 34.97
C CYS A 10 -14.79 -15.21 36.39
N GLN A 11 -13.68 -15.91 36.57
CA GLN A 11 -12.93 -15.78 37.80
C GLN A 11 -12.05 -14.54 37.65
N ASP A 12 -12.27 -13.60 38.58
CA ASP A 12 -11.55 -12.37 38.90
C ASP A 12 -10.10 -12.35 38.36
N LEU A 13 -9.95 -11.97 37.09
CA LEU A 13 -8.63 -11.62 36.57
C LEU A 13 -8.26 -10.33 37.30
N PRO A 14 -7.21 -10.32 38.15
CA PRO A 14 -6.79 -9.11 38.81
C PRO A 14 -6.62 -8.00 37.83
N PHE A 15 -7.16 -6.82 38.11
CA PHE A 15 -7.07 -5.64 37.24
C PHE A 15 -5.62 -5.34 36.83
N GLU A 16 -4.68 -5.72 37.66
CA GLU A 16 -3.24 -5.66 37.43
C GLU A 16 -2.79 -6.51 36.22
N ILE A 17 -3.36 -7.72 36.03
CA ILE A 17 -3.02 -8.58 34.88
C ILE A 17 -3.54 -7.94 33.59
N LEU A 18 -4.72 -7.32 33.62
CA LEU A 18 -5.25 -6.60 32.48
C LEU A 18 -4.33 -5.43 32.09
N ALA A 19 -3.97 -4.61 33.06
CA ALA A 19 -3.05 -3.49 32.87
C ALA A 19 -1.68 -3.94 32.33
N GLN A 20 -1.12 -5.00 32.91
CA GLN A 20 0.15 -5.60 32.47
C GLN A 20 0.07 -6.12 31.01
N LYS A 21 -1.03 -6.81 30.64
CA LYS A 21 -1.24 -7.33 29.29
C LYS A 21 -1.42 -6.20 28.27
N MET A 22 -2.14 -5.15 28.64
CA MET A 22 -2.29 -3.95 27.80
C MET A 22 -0.95 -3.28 27.57
N PHE A 23 -0.17 -3.05 28.62
CA PHE A 23 1.15 -2.44 28.52
C PHE A 23 2.12 -3.32 27.71
N ALA A 24 2.17 -4.62 27.97
CA ALA A 24 3.00 -5.57 27.22
C ALA A 24 2.62 -5.64 25.74
N GLY A 25 1.32 -5.55 25.43
CA GLY A 25 0.84 -5.52 24.04
C GLY A 25 1.28 -4.25 23.29
N MET A 26 1.30 -3.11 23.97
CA MET A 26 1.77 -1.84 23.39
C MET A 26 3.31 -1.77 23.27
N ASN A 27 4.03 -2.42 24.16
CA ASN A 27 5.50 -2.45 24.17
C ASN A 27 6.06 -3.55 23.25
N SER A 28 5.58 -3.57 22.00
CA SER A 28 6.05 -4.50 20.97
C SER A 28 6.95 -3.76 19.98
N SER A 29 8.18 -4.25 19.79
CA SER A 29 9.10 -3.69 18.79
C SER A 29 8.53 -3.71 17.37
N SER A 30 7.68 -4.69 17.06
CA SER A 30 7.02 -4.77 15.75
C SER A 30 6.06 -3.62 15.50
N LEU A 31 5.42 -3.06 16.52
CA LEU A 31 4.52 -1.92 16.39
C LEU A 31 5.25 -0.63 15.97
N LEU A 32 6.54 -0.50 16.30
CA LEU A 32 7.35 0.64 15.87
C LEU A 32 7.51 0.71 14.32
N ALA A 33 7.31 -0.41 13.63
CA ALA A 33 7.31 -0.41 12.17
C ALA A 33 6.14 0.41 11.58
N ILE A 34 5.00 0.51 12.28
CA ILE A 34 3.79 1.18 11.80
C ILE A 34 4.03 2.67 11.53
N PRO A 35 4.46 3.50 12.51
CA PRO A 35 4.71 4.91 12.27
C PRO A 35 5.77 5.14 11.18
N PHE A 36 6.79 4.29 11.10
CA PHE A 36 7.80 4.42 10.05
C PHE A 36 7.24 4.10 8.65
N PHE A 37 6.42 3.06 8.49
CA PHE A 37 5.78 2.78 7.20
C PHE A 37 4.75 3.84 6.81
N ILE A 38 3.98 4.37 7.77
CA ILE A 38 3.06 5.48 7.52
C ILE A 38 3.84 6.70 7.05
N LEU A 39 4.91 7.05 7.74
CA LEU A 39 5.76 8.18 7.39
C LEU A 39 6.39 7.99 5.99
N ALA A 40 6.99 6.84 5.73
CA ALA A 40 7.57 6.52 4.43
C ALA A 40 6.51 6.60 3.31
N GLY A 41 5.32 6.03 3.53
CA GLY A 41 4.18 6.10 2.61
C GLY A 41 3.71 7.53 2.35
N ASN A 42 3.60 8.36 3.38
CA ASN A 42 3.19 9.77 3.25
C ASN A 42 4.23 10.62 2.52
N ILE A 43 5.52 10.42 2.80
CA ILE A 43 6.61 11.07 2.06
C ILE A 43 6.51 10.70 0.57
N MET A 44 6.40 9.41 0.28
CA MET A 44 6.40 8.91 -1.09
C MET A 44 5.09 9.23 -1.83
N SER A 45 3.95 9.33 -1.15
CA SER A 45 2.66 9.61 -1.80
C SER A 45 2.66 10.93 -2.57
N ARG A 46 3.34 11.94 -2.07
CA ARG A 46 3.46 13.25 -2.75
C ARG A 46 4.34 13.18 -3.99
N SER A 47 5.43 12.40 -3.91
CA SER A 47 6.49 12.37 -4.92
C SER A 47 6.23 11.38 -6.05
N ILE A 48 5.59 10.24 -5.77
CA ILE A 48 5.62 9.10 -6.69
C ILE A 48 4.27 8.67 -7.27
N THR A 49 3.15 9.12 -6.71
CA THR A 49 1.83 8.68 -7.20
C THR A 49 1.66 8.90 -8.69
N GLY A 50 1.98 10.10 -9.18
CA GLY A 50 1.92 10.42 -10.60
C GLY A 50 2.88 9.57 -11.46
N LYS A 51 4.05 9.22 -10.91
CA LYS A 51 5.06 8.39 -11.62
C LYS A 51 4.62 6.94 -11.72
N LEU A 52 4.03 6.38 -10.64
CA LEU A 52 3.47 5.02 -10.67
C LEU A 52 2.29 4.90 -11.64
N ILE A 53 1.40 5.90 -11.66
CA ILE A 53 0.32 5.99 -12.65
C ILE A 53 0.91 6.12 -14.07
N GLY A 54 1.93 6.96 -14.24
CA GLY A 54 2.64 7.13 -15.51
C GLY A 54 3.27 5.85 -16.04
N ILE A 55 3.97 5.10 -15.18
CA ILE A 55 4.55 3.79 -15.51
C ILE A 55 3.43 2.81 -15.88
N SER A 56 2.40 2.68 -15.04
CA SER A 56 1.28 1.78 -15.32
C SER A 56 0.64 2.12 -16.67
N ASN A 57 0.40 3.41 -16.95
CA ASN A 57 -0.17 3.86 -18.21
C ASN A 57 0.78 3.61 -19.41
N ALA A 58 2.09 3.70 -19.21
CA ALA A 58 3.05 3.44 -20.28
C ALA A 58 3.02 1.99 -20.78
N PHE A 59 2.79 1.03 -19.86
CA PHE A 59 2.74 -0.39 -20.21
C PHE A 59 1.37 -0.85 -20.71
N ILE A 60 0.28 -0.32 -20.18
CA ILE A 60 -1.08 -0.86 -20.38
C ILE A 60 -2.07 0.17 -20.94
N GLY A 61 -1.66 1.43 -21.13
CA GLY A 61 -2.54 2.52 -21.56
C GLY A 61 -3.19 2.33 -22.94
N TRP A 62 -2.62 1.49 -23.79
CA TRP A 62 -3.15 1.20 -25.14
C TRP A 62 -4.33 0.20 -25.15
N ILE A 63 -4.70 -0.36 -24.02
CA ILE A 63 -5.79 -1.33 -23.90
C ILE A 63 -7.12 -0.58 -23.68
N LYS A 64 -8.22 -1.05 -24.26
CA LYS A 64 -9.56 -0.49 -24.01
C LYS A 64 -9.90 -0.56 -22.51
N GLY A 65 -10.35 0.55 -21.95
CA GLY A 65 -10.58 0.64 -20.51
C GLY A 65 -9.30 0.75 -19.69
N SER A 66 -8.22 1.22 -20.29
CA SER A 66 -6.88 1.28 -19.69
C SER A 66 -6.81 2.00 -18.35
N LEU A 67 -7.55 3.11 -18.16
CA LEU A 67 -7.49 3.85 -16.89
C LEU A 67 -7.96 3.03 -15.68
N ALA A 68 -8.97 2.17 -15.85
CA ALA A 68 -9.40 1.27 -14.79
C ALA A 68 -8.30 0.25 -14.45
N LEU A 69 -7.65 -0.32 -15.48
CA LEU A 69 -6.53 -1.24 -15.29
C LEU A 69 -5.30 -0.54 -14.69
N VAL A 70 -4.99 0.68 -15.16
CA VAL A 70 -3.94 1.55 -14.58
C VAL A 70 -4.20 1.81 -13.10
N THR A 71 -5.46 2.07 -12.73
CA THR A 71 -5.85 2.27 -11.32
C THR A 71 -5.52 1.02 -10.48
N VAL A 72 -5.86 -0.17 -10.95
CA VAL A 72 -5.55 -1.42 -10.23
C VAL A 72 -4.05 -1.63 -10.09
N VAL A 73 -3.29 -1.50 -11.18
CA VAL A 73 -1.83 -1.73 -11.15
C VAL A 73 -1.12 -0.66 -10.32
N ALA A 74 -1.48 0.62 -10.47
CA ALA A 74 -0.93 1.70 -9.68
C ALA A 74 -1.26 1.54 -8.19
N SER A 75 -2.49 1.07 -7.85
CA SER A 75 -2.88 0.78 -6.48
C SER A 75 -2.09 -0.40 -5.88
N ALA A 76 -1.80 -1.44 -6.66
CA ALA A 76 -0.95 -2.54 -6.22
C ALA A 76 0.48 -2.07 -5.92
N LEU A 77 1.06 -1.28 -6.83
CA LEU A 77 2.41 -0.73 -6.66
C LEU A 77 2.48 0.27 -5.50
N PHE A 78 1.51 1.17 -5.40
CA PHE A 78 1.44 2.13 -4.30
C PHE A 78 1.16 1.44 -2.96
N GLY A 79 0.28 0.43 -2.97
CA GLY A 79 -0.02 -0.39 -1.80
C GLY A 79 1.21 -1.08 -1.24
N ALA A 80 2.07 -1.61 -2.11
CA ALA A 80 3.36 -2.20 -1.74
C ALA A 80 4.37 -1.21 -1.14
N ILE A 81 4.06 0.08 -1.12
CA ILE A 81 4.87 1.13 -0.50
C ILE A 81 4.22 1.62 0.79
N SER A 82 2.93 1.95 0.73
CA SER A 82 2.20 2.58 1.83
C SER A 82 1.65 1.58 2.86
N GLY A 83 1.36 0.35 2.44
CA GLY A 83 0.72 -0.67 3.28
C GLY A 83 -0.69 -0.32 3.78
N SER A 84 -1.30 0.74 3.24
CA SER A 84 -2.56 1.32 3.71
C SER A 84 -3.57 1.48 2.58
N GLY A 85 -4.78 0.95 2.77
CA GLY A 85 -5.88 1.09 1.80
C GLY A 85 -6.37 2.54 1.70
N VAL A 86 -6.48 3.23 2.83
CA VAL A 86 -6.92 4.64 2.88
C VAL A 86 -5.93 5.54 2.15
N ALA A 87 -4.63 5.38 2.39
CA ALA A 87 -3.60 6.10 1.67
C ALA A 87 -3.63 5.79 0.16
N THR A 88 -3.85 4.53 -0.21
CA THR A 88 -3.93 4.09 -1.60
C THR A 88 -5.11 4.71 -2.34
N VAL A 89 -6.32 4.68 -1.77
CA VAL A 89 -7.50 5.28 -2.43
C VAL A 89 -7.37 6.79 -2.51
N SER A 90 -6.80 7.43 -1.49
CA SER A 90 -6.60 8.87 -1.47
C SER A 90 -5.59 9.31 -2.55
N ALA A 91 -4.44 8.66 -2.64
CA ALA A 91 -3.39 9.02 -3.57
C ALA A 91 -3.73 8.62 -5.02
N VAL A 92 -4.01 7.34 -5.26
CA VAL A 92 -4.25 6.82 -6.61
C VAL A 92 -5.65 7.18 -7.09
N GLY A 93 -6.68 6.95 -6.25
CA GLY A 93 -8.08 7.27 -6.59
C GLY A 93 -8.29 8.77 -6.78
N GLY A 94 -7.66 9.61 -5.95
CA GLY A 94 -7.71 11.07 -6.07
C GLY A 94 -7.24 11.56 -7.45
N THR A 95 -6.33 10.85 -8.09
CA THR A 95 -5.83 11.18 -9.44
C THR A 95 -6.61 10.46 -10.54
N THR A 96 -6.91 9.17 -10.35
CA THR A 96 -7.48 8.35 -11.44
C THR A 96 -8.99 8.50 -11.58
N ILE A 97 -9.73 8.79 -10.50
CA ILE A 97 -11.18 9.01 -10.60
C ILE A 97 -11.53 10.24 -11.45
N PRO A 98 -10.93 11.43 -11.24
CA PRO A 98 -11.14 12.57 -12.13
C PRO A 98 -10.78 12.25 -13.57
N ALA A 99 -9.60 11.65 -13.82
CA ALA A 99 -9.17 11.26 -15.16
C ALA A 99 -10.15 10.29 -15.85
N MET A 100 -10.67 9.28 -15.14
CA MET A 100 -11.71 8.39 -15.66
C MET A 100 -12.99 9.15 -16.01
N LYS A 101 -13.41 10.13 -15.20
CA LYS A 101 -14.59 10.96 -15.50
C LYS A 101 -14.41 11.81 -16.76
N GLU A 102 -13.24 12.40 -16.95
CA GLU A 102 -12.89 13.14 -18.17
C GLU A 102 -12.98 12.27 -19.42
N GLU A 103 -12.58 10.99 -19.31
CA GLU A 103 -12.70 9.99 -20.36
C GLU A 103 -14.09 9.32 -20.44
N LYS A 104 -15.11 9.92 -19.85
CA LYS A 104 -16.52 9.46 -19.90
C LYS A 104 -16.78 8.10 -19.27
N TYR A 105 -15.95 7.65 -18.33
CA TYR A 105 -16.30 6.51 -17.49
C TYR A 105 -17.46 6.87 -16.56
N PRO A 106 -18.39 5.95 -16.29
CA PRO A 106 -19.44 6.19 -15.28
C PRO A 106 -18.81 6.48 -13.91
N ALA A 107 -19.26 7.55 -13.25
CA ALA A 107 -18.67 7.99 -11.97
C ALA A 107 -18.74 6.91 -10.87
N HIS A 108 -19.83 6.13 -10.85
CA HIS A 108 -19.97 5.02 -9.91
C HIS A 108 -18.96 3.91 -10.17
N PHE A 109 -18.65 3.60 -11.44
CA PHE A 109 -17.63 2.61 -11.78
C PHE A 109 -16.24 3.10 -11.41
N ALA A 110 -15.89 4.36 -11.73
CA ALA A 110 -14.62 4.95 -11.38
C ALA A 110 -14.36 4.92 -9.86
N ALA A 111 -15.37 5.29 -9.05
CA ALA A 111 -15.28 5.22 -7.60
C ALA A 111 -15.18 3.78 -7.09
N ALA A 112 -15.97 2.86 -7.65
CA ALA A 112 -15.97 1.46 -7.24
C ALA A 112 -14.62 0.79 -7.52
N ILE A 113 -14.07 0.94 -8.73
CA ILE A 113 -12.79 0.29 -9.08
C ILE A 113 -11.62 0.86 -8.27
N ALA A 114 -11.59 2.16 -7.99
CA ALA A 114 -10.58 2.78 -7.16
C ALA A 114 -10.66 2.30 -5.70
N SER A 115 -11.87 2.21 -5.15
CA SER A 115 -12.10 1.69 -3.79
C SER A 115 -11.73 0.21 -3.68
N MET A 116 -12.12 -0.62 -4.63
CA MET A 116 -11.78 -2.03 -4.63
C MET A 116 -10.27 -2.26 -4.83
N ALA A 117 -9.63 -1.48 -5.72
CA ALA A 117 -8.18 -1.56 -5.93
C ALA A 117 -7.38 -1.13 -4.69
N SER A 118 -7.91 -0.24 -3.86
CA SER A 118 -7.24 0.19 -2.63
C SER A 118 -7.09 -0.91 -1.58
N ILE A 119 -7.91 -1.97 -1.64
CA ILE A 119 -7.80 -3.15 -0.77
C ILE A 119 -6.46 -3.87 -0.98
N LEU A 120 -5.82 -3.70 -2.13
CA LEU A 120 -4.48 -4.23 -2.38
C LEU A 120 -3.44 -3.66 -1.41
N GLY A 121 -3.62 -2.42 -0.91
CA GLY A 121 -2.72 -1.79 0.06
C GLY A 121 -2.51 -2.61 1.33
N PRO A 122 -3.55 -2.96 2.09
CA PRO A 122 -3.41 -3.78 3.29
C PRO A 122 -3.11 -5.26 3.03
N ILE A 123 -3.17 -5.75 1.79
CA ILE A 123 -2.92 -7.16 1.46
C ILE A 123 -1.50 -7.34 0.91
N ILE A 124 -1.07 -6.49 -0.04
CA ILE A 124 0.28 -6.59 -0.62
C ILE A 124 1.30 -6.06 0.39
N PRO A 125 2.33 -6.85 0.75
CA PRO A 125 3.32 -6.41 1.72
C PRO A 125 4.22 -5.28 1.16
N PRO A 126 4.74 -4.41 2.07
CA PRO A 126 4.51 -4.37 3.51
C PRO A 126 3.10 -3.88 3.86
N SER A 127 2.50 -4.45 4.89
CA SER A 127 1.11 -4.18 5.29
C SER A 127 1.03 -3.83 6.77
N ILE A 128 0.46 -2.67 7.08
CA ILE A 128 0.23 -2.21 8.45
C ILE A 128 -0.70 -3.18 9.20
N THR A 129 -1.75 -3.65 8.54
CA THR A 129 -2.72 -4.59 9.13
C THR A 129 -2.06 -5.91 9.54
N LEU A 130 -1.15 -6.44 8.71
CA LEU A 130 -0.44 -7.67 9.03
C LEU A 130 0.59 -7.49 10.15
N ILE A 131 1.18 -6.29 10.30
CA ILE A 131 2.06 -5.97 11.42
C ILE A 131 1.26 -5.97 12.73
N VAL A 132 0.10 -5.30 12.76
CA VAL A 132 -0.79 -5.28 13.91
C VAL A 132 -1.22 -6.70 14.29
N TYR A 133 -1.67 -7.47 13.30
CA TYR A 133 -2.07 -8.87 13.52
C TYR A 133 -0.93 -9.71 14.10
N GLY A 134 0.26 -9.61 13.50
CA GLY A 134 1.45 -10.34 13.97
C GLY A 134 1.87 -9.96 15.38
N SER A 135 1.79 -8.67 15.75
CA SER A 135 2.14 -8.19 17.09
C SER A 135 1.16 -8.68 18.17
N ILE A 136 -0.13 -8.80 17.85
CA ILE A 136 -1.15 -9.28 18.77
C ILE A 136 -1.10 -10.81 18.94
N THR A 137 -0.91 -11.53 17.83
CA THR A 137 -0.96 -13.01 17.81
C THR A 137 0.39 -13.66 18.11
N GLY A 138 1.49 -12.90 18.08
CA GLY A 138 2.85 -13.44 18.22
C GLY A 138 3.35 -14.19 16.96
N VAL A 139 2.60 -14.14 15.86
CA VAL A 139 3.01 -14.74 14.59
C VAL A 139 4.06 -13.85 13.92
N SER A 140 5.07 -14.47 13.32
CA SER A 140 6.13 -13.75 12.60
C SER A 140 5.56 -12.88 11.48
N VAL A 141 5.79 -11.56 11.54
CA VAL A 141 5.36 -10.60 10.53
C VAL A 141 5.95 -10.93 9.16
N SER A 142 7.21 -11.38 9.09
CA SER A 142 7.84 -11.80 7.83
C SER A 142 7.11 -12.97 7.18
N LYS A 143 6.65 -13.96 7.98
CA LYS A 143 5.86 -15.09 7.46
C LYS A 143 4.47 -14.65 6.99
N LEU A 144 3.85 -13.70 7.69
CA LEU A 144 2.57 -13.12 7.28
C LEU A 144 2.71 -12.37 5.95
N PHE A 145 3.77 -11.58 5.80
CA PHE A 145 4.07 -10.90 4.54
C PHE A 145 4.24 -11.89 3.39
N LEU A 146 5.04 -12.95 3.60
CA LEU A 146 5.24 -13.96 2.57
C LEU A 146 3.93 -14.66 2.17
N GLY A 147 3.10 -15.00 3.17
CA GLY A 147 1.80 -15.64 2.94
C GLY A 147 0.78 -14.74 2.22
N SER A 148 0.88 -13.42 2.37
CA SER A 148 -0.06 -12.45 1.78
C SER A 148 0.25 -12.11 0.31
N VAL A 149 1.44 -12.42 -0.19
CA VAL A 149 1.82 -12.14 -1.60
C VAL A 149 0.88 -12.85 -2.57
N ILE A 150 0.63 -14.15 -2.35
CA ILE A 150 -0.21 -14.96 -3.26
C ILE A 150 -1.65 -14.42 -3.33
N PRO A 151 -2.38 -14.24 -2.21
CA PRO A 151 -3.73 -13.68 -2.25
C PRO A 151 -3.75 -12.24 -2.79
N GLY A 152 -2.72 -11.43 -2.50
CA GLY A 152 -2.60 -10.08 -3.04
C GLY A 152 -2.48 -10.05 -4.56
N VAL A 153 -1.61 -10.88 -5.12
CA VAL A 153 -1.45 -11.02 -6.58
C VAL A 153 -2.73 -11.57 -7.22
N LEU A 154 -3.35 -12.58 -6.61
CA LEU A 154 -4.59 -13.16 -7.12
C LEU A 154 -5.71 -12.12 -7.16
N LEU A 155 -5.88 -11.33 -6.11
CA LEU A 155 -6.87 -10.25 -6.08
C LEU A 155 -6.56 -9.18 -7.14
N ALA A 156 -5.30 -8.78 -7.30
CA ALA A 156 -4.90 -7.84 -8.32
C ALA A 156 -5.24 -8.36 -9.73
N LEU A 157 -5.00 -9.64 -10.00
CA LEU A 157 -5.34 -10.27 -11.30
C LEU A 157 -6.86 -10.33 -11.53
N VAL A 158 -7.65 -10.65 -10.52
CA VAL A 158 -9.13 -10.65 -10.61
C VAL A 158 -9.65 -9.24 -10.91
N LEU A 159 -9.16 -8.23 -10.19
CA LEU A 159 -9.56 -6.84 -10.42
C LEU A 159 -9.12 -6.34 -11.81
N ALA A 160 -7.91 -6.69 -12.23
CA ALA A 160 -7.41 -6.38 -13.56
C ALA A 160 -8.25 -7.05 -14.65
N GLY A 161 -8.59 -8.33 -14.48
CA GLY A 161 -9.49 -9.06 -15.39
C GLY A 161 -10.87 -8.42 -15.48
N TYR A 162 -11.44 -8.00 -14.35
CA TYR A 162 -12.72 -7.28 -14.31
C TYR A 162 -12.63 -5.92 -15.03
N ALA A 163 -11.56 -5.14 -14.77
CA ALA A 163 -11.33 -3.87 -15.45
C ALA A 163 -11.25 -4.02 -16.97
N LEU A 164 -10.54 -5.05 -17.44
CA LEU A 164 -10.45 -5.38 -18.87
C LEU A 164 -11.80 -5.81 -19.46
N PHE A 165 -12.52 -6.67 -18.77
CA PHE A 165 -13.84 -7.12 -19.21
C PHE A 165 -14.82 -5.95 -19.33
N TYR A 166 -14.86 -5.10 -18.29
CA TYR A 166 -15.72 -3.92 -18.28
C TYR A 166 -15.35 -2.93 -19.39
N GLY A 167 -14.04 -2.67 -19.58
CA GLY A 167 -13.53 -1.78 -20.61
C GLY A 167 -13.90 -2.21 -22.03
N LYS A 168 -13.82 -3.52 -22.32
CA LYS A 168 -14.24 -4.10 -23.59
C LYS A 168 -15.76 -4.05 -23.79
N LYS A 169 -16.52 -4.40 -22.75
CA LYS A 169 -18.00 -4.46 -22.83
C LYS A 169 -18.62 -3.09 -23.09
N HIS A 170 -18.06 -2.03 -22.53
CA HIS A 170 -18.57 -0.66 -22.64
C HIS A 170 -17.83 0.20 -23.66
N ASP A 171 -16.98 -0.41 -24.48
CA ASP A 171 -16.18 0.25 -25.53
C ASP A 171 -15.46 1.52 -25.03
N LEU A 172 -14.85 1.42 -23.85
CA LEU A 172 -14.16 2.53 -23.21
C LEU A 172 -12.90 2.94 -23.99
N PRO A 173 -12.48 4.21 -23.88
CA PRO A 173 -11.37 4.72 -24.66
C PRO A 173 -10.06 3.97 -24.36
N ALA A 174 -9.21 3.94 -25.37
CA ALA A 174 -7.85 3.43 -25.31
C ALA A 174 -6.89 4.52 -25.77
N HIS A 175 -5.74 4.63 -25.14
CA HIS A 175 -4.71 5.57 -25.53
C HIS A 175 -3.83 5.00 -26.67
N LYS A 176 -3.12 5.88 -27.34
CA LYS A 176 -2.11 5.44 -28.32
C LYS A 176 -0.98 4.68 -27.60
N ARG A 177 -0.51 3.61 -28.21
CA ARG A 177 0.64 2.86 -27.70
C ARG A 177 1.87 3.78 -27.70
N ARG A 178 2.51 3.91 -26.55
CA ARG A 178 3.73 4.70 -26.41
C ARG A 178 4.91 4.03 -27.11
N SER A 179 5.82 4.84 -27.63
CA SER A 179 7.08 4.36 -28.20
C SER A 179 7.93 3.67 -27.13
N PRO A 180 8.74 2.63 -27.49
CA PRO A 180 9.68 2.01 -26.57
C PRO A 180 10.62 3.00 -25.86
N LYS A 181 11.00 4.09 -26.55
CA LYS A 181 11.82 5.16 -25.96
C LYS A 181 11.08 5.94 -24.88
N GLU A 182 9.79 6.25 -25.09
CA GLU A 182 8.95 6.93 -24.09
C GLU A 182 8.69 6.04 -22.87
N ILE A 183 8.49 4.74 -23.08
CA ILE A 183 8.35 3.77 -21.98
C ILE A 183 9.64 3.74 -21.17
N ALA A 184 10.79 3.62 -21.81
CA ALA A 184 12.08 3.60 -21.13
C ALA A 184 12.35 4.89 -20.34
N CYS A 185 11.99 6.05 -20.87
CA CYS A 185 12.09 7.32 -20.15
C CYS A 185 11.18 7.35 -18.92
N THR A 186 9.91 6.97 -19.08
CA THR A 186 8.95 6.93 -17.96
C THR A 186 9.38 5.95 -16.86
N VAL A 187 9.91 4.78 -17.24
CA VAL A 187 10.46 3.80 -16.28
C VAL A 187 11.69 4.35 -15.57
N LYS A 188 12.60 5.01 -16.29
CA LYS A 188 13.79 5.63 -15.70
C LYS A 188 13.42 6.69 -14.66
N ASP A 189 12.39 7.48 -14.93
CA ASP A 189 11.91 8.52 -13.99
C ASP A 189 11.24 7.93 -12.74
N GLY A 190 10.64 6.76 -12.85
CA GLY A 190 9.93 6.13 -11.73
C GLY A 190 10.62 4.90 -11.11
N ILE A 191 11.81 4.51 -11.60
CA ILE A 191 12.52 3.31 -11.11
C ILE A 191 12.84 3.39 -9.63
N TRP A 192 13.19 4.57 -9.16
CA TRP A 192 13.48 4.82 -7.75
C TRP A 192 12.27 4.54 -6.85
N ALA A 193 11.05 4.83 -7.33
CA ALA A 193 9.84 4.47 -6.62
C ALA A 193 9.63 2.95 -6.55
N LEU A 194 9.91 2.24 -7.65
CA LEU A 194 9.77 0.78 -7.73
C LEU A 194 10.82 0.02 -6.92
N LEU A 195 11.99 0.63 -6.69
CA LEU A 195 13.05 0.03 -5.88
C LEU A 195 12.68 -0.04 -4.39
N MET A 196 11.82 0.84 -3.90
CA MET A 196 11.44 0.87 -2.49
C MET A 196 10.82 -0.45 -2.00
N PRO A 197 9.76 -1.00 -2.61
CA PRO A 197 9.24 -2.31 -2.24
C PRO A 197 10.28 -3.42 -2.36
N VAL A 198 11.14 -3.35 -3.38
CA VAL A 198 12.20 -4.36 -3.60
C VAL A 198 13.22 -4.34 -2.45
N ILE A 199 13.64 -3.16 -1.99
CA ILE A 199 14.57 -2.99 -0.87
C ILE A 199 13.94 -3.52 0.42
N ILE A 200 12.68 -3.13 0.69
CA ILE A 200 11.97 -3.54 1.91
C ILE A 200 11.78 -5.06 1.93
N LEU A 201 11.14 -5.60 0.90
CA LEU A 201 10.81 -7.03 0.86
C LEU A 201 12.04 -7.90 0.67
N GLY A 202 12.98 -7.46 -0.16
CA GLY A 202 14.27 -8.14 -0.34
C GLY A 202 15.06 -8.21 0.95
N GLY A 203 15.09 -7.13 1.74
CA GLY A 203 15.74 -7.10 3.05
C GLY A 203 15.07 -8.01 4.09
N ILE A 204 13.73 -8.02 4.13
CA ILE A 204 12.97 -8.87 5.06
C ILE A 204 13.06 -10.34 4.66
N PHE A 205 12.84 -10.69 3.40
CA PHE A 205 12.85 -12.08 2.94
C PHE A 205 14.26 -12.66 2.83
N GLY A 206 15.25 -11.79 2.59
CA GLY A 206 16.67 -12.16 2.67
C GLY A 206 17.18 -12.34 4.10
N GLY A 207 16.37 -12.06 5.12
CA GLY A 207 16.76 -12.17 6.53
C GLY A 207 17.81 -11.13 6.98
N ILE A 208 18.01 -10.06 6.19
CA ILE A 208 18.97 -8.99 6.49
C ILE A 208 18.38 -8.01 7.50
N PHE A 209 17.08 -7.71 7.37
CA PHE A 209 16.36 -6.76 8.20
C PHE A 209 15.12 -7.38 8.86
N SER A 210 14.86 -7.00 10.09
CA SER A 210 13.55 -7.15 10.71
C SER A 210 12.52 -6.21 10.04
N PRO A 211 11.20 -6.44 10.20
CA PRO A 211 10.18 -5.52 9.68
C PRO A 211 10.36 -4.07 10.17
N THR A 212 10.80 -3.88 11.41
CA THR A 212 11.03 -2.55 12.01
C THR A 212 12.25 -1.86 11.40
N GLU A 213 13.36 -2.58 11.22
CA GLU A 213 14.55 -2.05 10.55
C GLU A 213 14.27 -1.72 9.09
N SER A 214 13.53 -2.58 8.38
CA SER A 214 13.10 -2.30 7.01
C SER A 214 12.22 -1.04 6.91
N ALA A 215 11.35 -0.80 7.89
CA ALA A 215 10.55 0.41 7.94
C ALA A 215 11.39 1.67 8.15
N ALA A 216 12.42 1.61 9.01
CA ALA A 216 13.37 2.70 9.19
C ALA A 216 14.18 2.97 7.91
N VAL A 217 14.67 1.91 7.25
CA VAL A 217 15.35 2.01 5.94
C VAL A 217 14.42 2.63 4.88
N ALA A 218 13.13 2.27 4.88
CA ALA A 218 12.15 2.84 3.98
C ALA A 218 11.99 4.35 4.16
N VAL A 219 11.97 4.85 5.41
CA VAL A 219 11.90 6.30 5.69
C VAL A 219 13.15 7.01 5.16
N ILE A 220 14.34 6.48 5.46
CA ILE A 220 15.59 7.06 4.99
C ILE A 220 15.62 7.09 3.47
N TYR A 221 15.26 5.99 2.83
CA TYR A 221 15.18 5.90 1.37
C TYR A 221 14.17 6.90 0.80
N ALA A 222 12.96 6.99 1.37
CA ALA A 222 11.93 7.93 0.94
C ALA A 222 12.42 9.38 1.01
N LEU A 223 13.09 9.76 2.10
CA LEU A 223 13.67 11.11 2.26
C LEU A 223 14.75 11.37 1.21
N LEU A 224 15.70 10.45 1.04
CA LEU A 224 16.78 10.60 0.06
C LEU A 224 16.22 10.79 -1.35
N ILE A 225 15.25 9.99 -1.75
CA ILE A 225 14.66 10.07 -3.10
C ILE A 225 13.86 11.37 -3.27
N SER A 226 13.05 11.76 -2.29
CA SER A 226 12.22 12.97 -2.39
C SER A 226 13.06 14.26 -2.40
N PHE A 227 14.15 14.32 -1.63
CA PHE A 227 15.00 15.51 -1.58
C PHE A 227 16.02 15.60 -2.71
N PHE A 228 16.70 14.49 -3.03
CA PHE A 228 17.86 14.52 -3.93
C PHE A 228 17.52 14.11 -5.37
N VAL A 229 16.62 13.15 -5.55
CA VAL A 229 16.28 12.63 -6.88
C VAL A 229 15.11 13.39 -7.49
N TYR A 230 14.00 13.45 -6.78
CA TYR A 230 12.78 14.08 -7.29
C TYR A 230 12.74 15.59 -7.04
N LYS A 231 13.38 16.05 -5.97
CA LYS A 231 13.47 17.46 -5.58
C LYS A 231 12.11 18.14 -5.47
N ASP A 232 11.10 17.39 -5.09
CA ASP A 232 9.71 17.82 -5.00
C ASP A 232 9.23 18.01 -3.55
N MET A 233 10.12 17.85 -2.56
CA MET A 233 9.87 18.06 -1.15
C MET A 233 10.75 19.19 -0.59
N SER A 234 10.12 20.15 0.09
CA SER A 234 10.79 21.17 0.86
C SER A 234 10.86 20.78 2.35
N PHE A 235 11.79 21.38 3.10
CA PHE A 235 11.85 21.20 4.57
C PHE A 235 10.55 21.62 5.28
N LYS A 236 9.80 22.59 4.70
CA LYS A 236 8.48 22.96 5.22
C LYS A 236 7.44 21.87 5.02
N ASP A 237 7.50 21.17 3.89
CA ASP A 237 6.61 20.04 3.58
C ASP A 237 6.88 18.84 4.49
N LEU A 238 8.14 18.62 4.87
CA LEU A 238 8.50 17.56 5.81
C LEU A 238 7.81 17.76 7.17
N GLY A 239 7.73 19.00 7.67
CA GLY A 239 7.01 19.30 8.91
C GLY A 239 5.53 18.93 8.83
N SER A 240 4.85 19.25 7.74
CA SER A 240 3.44 18.86 7.53
C SER A 240 3.27 17.34 7.43
N VAL A 241 4.17 16.64 6.71
CA VAL A 241 4.13 15.18 6.57
C VAL A 241 4.35 14.48 7.91
N LEU A 242 5.24 14.99 8.75
CA LEU A 242 5.45 14.46 10.11
C LEU A 242 4.20 14.59 10.97
N ILE A 243 3.53 15.76 10.94
CA ILE A 243 2.28 15.99 11.66
C ILE A 243 1.19 15.04 11.15
N ASP A 244 0.98 14.99 9.84
CA ASP A 244 -0.03 14.11 9.21
C ASP A 244 0.23 12.63 9.54
N SER A 245 1.49 12.20 9.54
CA SER A 245 1.87 10.84 9.88
C SER A 245 1.65 10.52 11.36
N SER A 246 1.93 11.48 12.25
CA SER A 246 1.69 11.31 13.69
C SER A 246 0.20 11.25 14.04
N ILE A 247 -0.65 11.97 13.30
CA ILE A 247 -2.11 11.91 13.47
C ILE A 247 -2.68 10.58 12.94
N SER A 248 -2.04 10.03 11.90
CA SER A 248 -2.50 8.80 11.25
C SER A 248 -2.02 7.52 11.92
N THR A 249 -1.08 7.61 12.87
CA THR A 249 -0.53 6.51 13.67
C THR A 249 -1.34 6.28 14.94
#